data_aaa941d711168ad6bd3e88a1a4a0ce64
#
_entry.id   aaa941d711168ad6bd3e88a1a4a0ce64
#
_cell.length_a   1.000
_cell.length_b   1.000
_cell.length_c   1.000
_cell.angle_alpha   90.00
_cell.angle_beta   90.00
_cell.angle_gamma   90.00
#
_symmetry.space_group_name_H-M   'P 1'
#
loop_
_entity.id
_entity.type
_entity.pdbx_description
1 polymer ?
#
loop_
_entity_poly.entity_id
_entity_poly.type
_entity_poly.pdbx_seq_one_letter_code
_entity_poly.pdbx_strand_id
1 'polypeptide(L)'
;MDHFKQFIPIPLEMNEYLALEMLKSNLTIFKDTSIENDVEKLTRKIEQILPDELFLQASGSEYSNLLTNYSMGHYDYSGKNDIIDQLIKAITKKYKCLVTYDSKVARKENKFYIEPEKLLTYNGGLYVIFYVRNQKEFWLLAVHRILDLKVHDEVFPDDHPFDEKTFIKNRFGLFSGNPEKIKLKLDKSIRHYIEHKHW
;
A
#
# COMPACT_ATOMS: atom_id res chain seq x y z
N MET A 1 -5.60 -12.25 -38.18
CA MET A 1 -4.21 -11.73 -38.23
C MET A 1 -3.66 -11.82 -36.81
N ASP A 2 -2.97 -12.93 -36.54
CA ASP A 2 -2.34 -13.15 -35.25
C ASP A 2 -1.12 -12.28 -35.14
N HIS A 3 -1.18 -11.25 -34.33
CA HIS A 3 0.00 -10.53 -33.92
C HIS A 3 0.81 -11.45 -33.00
N PHE A 4 1.73 -12.21 -33.56
CA PHE A 4 2.85 -12.79 -32.83
C PHE A 4 3.59 -11.61 -32.19
N LYS A 5 3.33 -11.35 -30.89
CA LYS A 5 4.23 -10.55 -30.08
C LYS A 5 5.53 -11.34 -30.03
N GLN A 6 6.52 -10.91 -30.79
CA GLN A 6 7.88 -11.41 -30.64
C GLN A 6 8.25 -11.18 -29.17
N PHE A 7 8.44 -12.28 -28.46
CA PHE A 7 9.02 -12.24 -27.11
C PHE A 7 10.46 -11.76 -27.28
N ILE A 8 10.69 -10.48 -27.09
CA ILE A 8 12.03 -9.95 -26.91
C ILE A 8 12.37 -10.29 -25.46
N PRO A 9 13.36 -11.18 -25.20
CA PRO A 9 13.77 -11.43 -23.83
C PRO A 9 14.25 -10.11 -23.23
N ILE A 10 13.66 -9.69 -22.14
CA ILE A 10 14.16 -8.55 -21.37
C ILE A 10 15.43 -9.05 -20.69
N PRO A 11 16.64 -8.53 -21.04
CA PRO A 11 17.84 -8.91 -20.33
C PRO A 11 17.71 -8.47 -18.88
N LEU A 12 17.73 -9.41 -17.95
CA LEU A 12 17.67 -9.14 -16.53
C LEU A 12 19.05 -9.38 -15.92
N GLU A 13 19.55 -8.40 -15.19
CA GLU A 13 20.81 -8.51 -14.46
C GLU A 13 20.55 -9.04 -13.03
N MET A 14 21.57 -9.68 -12.44
CA MET A 14 21.48 -10.21 -11.08
C MET A 14 21.05 -9.14 -10.06
N ASN A 15 21.58 -7.93 -10.19
CA ASN A 15 21.23 -6.84 -9.27
C ASN A 15 19.75 -6.43 -9.37
N GLU A 16 19.15 -6.53 -10.54
CA GLU A 16 17.72 -6.24 -10.76
C GLU A 16 16.84 -7.33 -10.13
N TYR A 17 17.25 -8.59 -10.29
CA TYR A 17 16.57 -9.70 -9.61
C TYR A 17 16.66 -9.59 -8.09
N LEU A 18 17.83 -9.30 -7.54
CA LEU A 18 18.02 -9.08 -6.10
C LEU A 18 17.19 -7.91 -5.59
N ALA A 19 17.09 -6.82 -6.36
CA ALA A 19 16.22 -5.69 -6.01
C ALA A 19 14.75 -6.12 -5.94
N LEU A 20 14.28 -6.97 -6.86
CA LEU A 20 12.93 -7.54 -6.81
C LEU A 20 12.70 -8.38 -5.55
N GLU A 21 13.62 -9.26 -5.17
CA GLU A 21 13.54 -10.06 -3.95
C GLU A 21 13.51 -9.18 -2.69
N MET A 22 14.31 -8.12 -2.66
CA MET A 22 14.27 -7.14 -1.57
C MET A 22 12.95 -6.37 -1.51
N LEU A 23 12.34 -6.05 -2.65
CA LEU A 23 11.02 -5.42 -2.69
C LEU A 23 9.92 -6.36 -2.19
N LYS A 24 9.97 -7.65 -2.53
CA LYS A 24 9.02 -8.65 -2.02
C LYS A 24 8.99 -8.69 -0.50
N SER A 25 10.15 -8.63 0.17
CA SER A 25 10.22 -8.64 1.62
C SER A 25 9.52 -7.45 2.29
N ASN A 26 9.30 -6.35 1.57
CA ASN A 26 8.55 -5.18 2.04
C ASN A 26 7.03 -5.28 1.83
N LEU A 27 6.55 -6.31 1.12
CA LEU A 27 5.13 -6.51 0.84
C LEU A 27 4.41 -7.33 1.91
N THR A 28 5.00 -7.48 3.09
CA THR A 28 4.44 -8.28 4.21
C THR A 28 3.04 -7.84 4.65
N ILE A 29 2.66 -6.58 4.39
CA ILE A 29 1.31 -6.07 4.64
C ILE A 29 0.25 -6.75 3.77
N PHE A 30 0.63 -7.29 2.61
CA PHE A 30 -0.27 -7.98 1.67
C PHE A 30 -0.18 -9.51 1.81
N LYS A 31 0.41 -10.01 2.90
CA LYS A 31 0.50 -11.43 3.16
C LYS A 31 -0.88 -12.07 3.16
N ASP A 32 -0.98 -13.26 2.56
CA ASP A 32 -2.21 -14.04 2.40
C ASP A 32 -3.32 -13.31 1.59
N THR A 33 -2.92 -12.34 0.73
CA THR A 33 -3.84 -11.64 -0.17
C THR A 33 -3.64 -12.01 -1.64
N SER A 34 -4.57 -11.59 -2.51
CA SER A 34 -4.47 -11.72 -3.97
C SER A 34 -3.21 -11.03 -4.52
N ILE A 35 -2.80 -9.90 -3.90
CA ILE A 35 -1.60 -9.14 -4.30
C ILE A 35 -0.33 -9.97 -4.09
N GLU A 36 -0.20 -10.66 -2.96
CA GLU A 36 0.94 -11.55 -2.71
C GLU A 36 1.01 -12.65 -3.77
N ASN A 37 -0.12 -13.31 -4.03
CA ASN A 37 -0.21 -14.35 -5.06
C ASN A 37 0.20 -13.84 -6.45
N ASP A 38 -0.17 -12.62 -6.81
CA ASP A 38 0.17 -12.05 -8.10
C ASP A 38 1.65 -11.64 -8.18
N VAL A 39 2.24 -11.17 -7.08
CA VAL A 39 3.68 -10.91 -6.98
C VAL A 39 4.46 -12.22 -7.09
N GLU A 40 4.03 -13.30 -6.43
CA GLU A 40 4.66 -14.62 -6.57
C GLU A 40 4.59 -15.14 -8.02
N LYS A 41 3.42 -15.02 -8.67
CA LYS A 41 3.28 -15.40 -10.09
C LYS A 41 4.22 -14.60 -10.99
N LEU A 42 4.35 -13.28 -10.73
CA LEU A 42 5.27 -12.43 -11.47
C LEU A 42 6.71 -12.87 -11.25
N THR A 43 7.12 -13.12 -10.02
CA THR A 43 8.47 -13.60 -9.70
C THR A 43 8.78 -14.91 -10.43
N ARG A 44 7.88 -15.89 -10.37
CA ARG A 44 8.06 -17.17 -11.09
C ARG A 44 8.20 -16.98 -12.60
N LYS A 45 7.47 -16.03 -13.20
CA LYS A 45 7.63 -15.71 -14.63
C LYS A 45 9.01 -15.10 -14.94
N ILE A 46 9.51 -14.25 -14.02
CA ILE A 46 10.83 -13.66 -14.15
C ILE A 46 11.91 -14.74 -14.02
N GLU A 47 11.79 -15.63 -13.04
CA GLU A 47 12.69 -16.77 -12.85
C GLU A 47 12.79 -17.67 -14.09
N GLN A 48 11.69 -17.87 -14.81
CA GLN A 48 11.65 -18.67 -16.05
C GLN A 48 12.39 -18.03 -17.24
N ILE A 49 12.65 -16.74 -17.21
CA ILE A 49 13.38 -16.02 -18.27
C ILE A 49 14.82 -15.69 -17.88
N LEU A 50 15.23 -15.99 -16.64
CA LEU A 50 16.62 -15.83 -16.20
C LEU A 50 17.52 -16.79 -16.96
N PRO A 51 18.72 -16.37 -17.36
CA PRO A 51 19.77 -17.29 -17.83
C PRO A 51 20.08 -18.34 -16.76
N ASP A 52 20.36 -19.57 -17.18
CA ASP A 52 20.61 -20.70 -16.27
C ASP A 52 21.67 -20.40 -15.20
N GLU A 53 22.73 -19.68 -15.58
CA GLU A 53 23.79 -19.29 -14.64
C GLU A 53 23.28 -18.34 -13.55
N LEU A 54 22.44 -17.36 -13.91
CA LEU A 54 21.84 -16.42 -12.98
C LEU A 54 20.77 -17.11 -12.12
N PHE A 55 19.99 -18.02 -12.70
CA PHE A 55 19.01 -18.81 -11.97
C PHE A 55 19.68 -19.69 -10.90
N LEU A 56 20.78 -20.36 -11.21
CA LEU A 56 21.54 -21.17 -10.25
C LEU A 56 22.13 -20.33 -9.12
N GLN A 57 22.61 -19.12 -9.42
CA GLN A 57 23.08 -18.18 -8.41
C GLN A 57 21.91 -17.68 -7.54
N ALA A 58 20.79 -17.30 -8.15
CA ALA A 58 19.62 -16.77 -7.47
C ALA A 58 18.92 -17.79 -6.58
N SER A 59 18.86 -19.07 -7.02
CA SER A 59 18.26 -20.16 -6.25
C SER A 59 19.13 -20.67 -5.10
N GLY A 60 20.37 -20.22 -5.01
CA GLY A 60 21.23 -20.42 -3.84
C GLY A 60 20.62 -19.77 -2.61
N SER A 61 20.58 -20.51 -1.48
CA SER A 61 19.96 -20.06 -0.21
C SER A 61 20.52 -18.75 0.37
N GLU A 62 21.61 -18.23 -0.19
CA GLU A 62 22.28 -17.01 0.26
C GLU A 62 21.50 -15.75 -0.11
N TYR A 63 20.72 -15.76 -1.18
CA TYR A 63 20.04 -14.57 -1.70
C TYR A 63 18.59 -14.44 -1.26
N SER A 64 17.91 -15.53 -0.96
CA SER A 64 16.49 -15.53 -0.56
C SER A 64 16.20 -14.88 0.79
N ASN A 65 17.24 -14.61 1.60
CA ASN A 65 17.12 -14.08 2.97
C ASN A 65 17.97 -12.81 3.19
N LEU A 66 18.28 -12.07 2.13
CA LEU A 66 19.10 -10.86 2.24
C LEU A 66 18.46 -9.75 3.07
N LEU A 67 17.14 -9.68 3.12
CA LEU A 67 16.42 -8.65 3.83
C LEU A 67 15.30 -9.25 4.67
N THR A 68 15.35 -8.99 5.96
CA THR A 68 14.24 -9.28 6.87
C THR A 68 13.54 -7.99 7.25
N ASN A 69 12.25 -7.87 6.95
CA ASN A 69 11.43 -6.77 7.40
C ASN A 69 10.84 -7.10 8.77
N TYR A 70 11.30 -6.40 9.80
CA TYR A 70 10.77 -6.55 11.16
C TYR A 70 9.71 -5.47 11.42
N SER A 71 8.49 -5.90 11.73
CA SER A 71 7.43 -5.02 12.19
C SER A 71 6.95 -5.45 13.59
N MET A 72 6.58 -4.48 14.42
CA MET A 72 6.05 -4.76 15.78
C MET A 72 4.60 -5.28 15.76
N GLY A 73 4.14 -5.78 14.64
CA GLY A 73 2.81 -6.32 14.41
C GLY A 73 2.28 -5.90 13.03
N HIS A 74 1.35 -6.68 12.52
CA HIS A 74 0.63 -6.40 11.27
C HIS A 74 -0.83 -6.80 11.43
N TYR A 75 -1.68 -6.22 10.60
CA TYR A 75 -3.07 -6.64 10.51
C TYR A 75 -3.19 -7.80 9.52
N ASP A 76 -4.03 -8.77 9.85
CA ASP A 76 -4.40 -9.85 8.95
C ASP A 76 -5.42 -9.36 7.92
N TYR A 77 -5.05 -9.45 6.65
CA TYR A 77 -5.89 -9.07 5.51
C TYR A 77 -6.36 -10.28 4.68
N SER A 78 -6.09 -11.52 5.12
CA SER A 78 -6.47 -12.73 4.38
C SER A 78 -7.98 -12.81 4.07
N GLY A 79 -8.82 -12.33 5.00
CA GLY A 79 -10.27 -12.22 4.81
C GLY A 79 -10.75 -10.92 4.14
N LYS A 80 -9.84 -10.09 3.57
CA LYS A 80 -10.18 -8.78 3.00
C LYS A 80 -9.84 -8.66 1.51
N ASN A 81 -9.53 -9.76 0.85
CA ASN A 81 -9.16 -9.76 -0.57
C ASN A 81 -10.18 -9.02 -1.44
N ASP A 82 -11.46 -9.39 -1.33
CA ASP A 82 -12.54 -8.77 -2.13
C ASP A 82 -12.63 -7.25 -1.88
N ILE A 83 -12.43 -6.81 -0.64
CA ILE A 83 -12.46 -5.40 -0.28
C ILE A 83 -11.28 -4.66 -0.89
N ILE A 84 -10.07 -5.24 -0.82
CA ILE A 84 -8.86 -4.65 -1.39
C ILE A 84 -8.98 -4.56 -2.91
N ASP A 85 -9.40 -5.62 -3.59
CA ASP A 85 -9.57 -5.67 -5.04
C ASP A 85 -10.63 -4.65 -5.51
N GLN A 86 -11.74 -4.54 -4.78
CA GLN A 86 -12.79 -3.56 -5.06
C GLN A 86 -12.29 -2.13 -4.83
N LEU A 87 -11.49 -1.86 -3.79
CA LEU A 87 -10.88 -0.55 -3.56
C LEU A 87 -9.92 -0.18 -4.71
N ILE A 88 -9.06 -1.10 -5.13
CA ILE A 88 -8.15 -0.88 -6.26
C ILE A 88 -8.94 -0.56 -7.54
N LYS A 89 -9.99 -1.35 -7.83
CA LYS A 89 -10.88 -1.09 -8.96
C LYS A 89 -11.53 0.30 -8.86
N ALA A 90 -12.06 0.64 -7.70
CA ALA A 90 -12.76 1.90 -7.47
C ALA A 90 -11.83 3.11 -7.60
N ILE A 91 -10.63 3.05 -7.04
CA ILE A 91 -9.60 4.09 -7.17
C ILE A 91 -9.20 4.27 -8.64
N THR A 92 -8.92 3.15 -9.35
CA THR A 92 -8.47 3.18 -10.74
C THR A 92 -9.54 3.74 -11.69
N LYS A 93 -10.83 3.46 -11.42
CA LYS A 93 -11.95 3.87 -12.25
C LYS A 93 -12.69 5.10 -11.74
N LYS A 94 -12.26 5.66 -10.61
CA LYS A 94 -12.94 6.76 -9.90
C LYS A 94 -14.40 6.46 -9.59
N TYR A 95 -14.68 5.24 -9.13
CA TYR A 95 -16.03 4.82 -8.77
C TYR A 95 -16.33 5.11 -7.30
N LYS A 96 -17.56 5.59 -7.03
CA LYS A 96 -18.06 5.70 -5.65
C LYS A 96 -18.24 4.32 -5.02
N CYS A 97 -18.00 4.25 -3.71
CA CYS A 97 -18.23 3.04 -2.94
C CYS A 97 -19.17 3.29 -1.77
N LEU A 98 -20.06 2.35 -1.52
CA LEU A 98 -20.80 2.25 -0.27
C LEU A 98 -20.02 1.36 0.69
N VAL A 99 -19.62 1.92 1.82
CA VAL A 99 -18.83 1.23 2.85
C VAL A 99 -19.69 0.94 4.05
N THR A 100 -19.61 -0.28 4.58
CA THR A 100 -20.04 -0.62 5.93
C THR A 100 -18.79 -0.69 6.80
N TYR A 101 -18.70 0.16 7.83
CA TYR A 101 -17.49 0.38 8.62
C TYR A 101 -17.74 0.15 10.10
N ASP A 102 -16.84 -0.61 10.75
CA ASP A 102 -16.82 -0.78 12.20
C ASP A 102 -16.27 0.48 12.88
N SER A 103 -17.17 1.33 13.38
CA SER A 103 -16.80 2.55 14.10
C SER A 103 -16.74 2.29 15.59
N LYS A 104 -15.53 2.20 16.16
CA LYS A 104 -15.34 2.05 17.62
C LYS A 104 -15.93 3.21 18.42
N VAL A 105 -15.97 4.41 17.84
CA VAL A 105 -16.49 5.61 18.51
C VAL A 105 -18.01 5.56 18.63
N ALA A 106 -18.70 5.09 17.61
CA ALA A 106 -20.16 5.06 17.58
C ALA A 106 -20.74 3.76 18.15
N ARG A 107 -19.93 2.74 18.45
CA ARG A 107 -20.35 1.37 18.81
C ARG A 107 -21.43 0.80 17.88
N LYS A 108 -21.47 1.27 16.63
CA LYS A 108 -22.44 0.88 15.61
C LYS A 108 -21.72 0.76 14.26
N GLU A 109 -22.25 -0.11 13.43
CA GLU A 109 -21.89 -0.15 12.02
C GLU A 109 -22.41 1.12 11.35
N ASN A 110 -21.51 1.84 10.68
CA ASN A 110 -21.88 3.01 9.90
C ASN A 110 -21.82 2.68 8.42
N LYS A 111 -22.88 3.03 7.69
CA LYS A 111 -22.93 2.93 6.23
C LYS A 111 -22.88 4.32 5.62
N PHE A 112 -21.93 4.52 4.70
CA PHE A 112 -21.79 5.80 4.02
C PHE A 112 -21.05 5.63 2.70
N TYR A 113 -21.24 6.59 1.82
CA TYR A 113 -20.53 6.64 0.53
C TYR A 113 -19.17 7.29 0.70
N ILE A 114 -18.19 6.76 -0.02
CA ILE A 114 -16.84 7.32 -0.14
C ILE A 114 -16.47 7.50 -1.61
N GLU A 115 -15.61 8.47 -1.88
CA GLU A 115 -14.91 8.66 -3.13
C GLU A 115 -13.44 8.31 -2.88
N PRO A 116 -13.05 7.02 -3.11
CA PRO A 116 -11.72 6.55 -2.77
C PRO A 116 -10.68 7.10 -3.74
N GLU A 117 -9.58 7.63 -3.20
CA GLU A 117 -8.55 8.30 -3.98
C GLU A 117 -7.25 7.51 -4.03
N LYS A 118 -6.80 6.97 -2.88
CA LYS A 118 -5.52 6.29 -2.79
C LYS A 118 -5.47 5.30 -1.63
N LEU A 119 -4.69 4.22 -1.78
CA LEU A 119 -4.29 3.37 -0.66
C LEU A 119 -3.03 3.92 0.01
N LEU A 120 -2.98 3.85 1.33
CA LEU A 120 -1.86 4.27 2.17
C LEU A 120 -1.46 3.14 3.10
N THR A 121 -0.17 2.84 3.17
CA THR A 121 0.39 1.95 4.18
C THR A 121 1.03 2.76 5.30
N TYR A 122 0.74 2.40 6.56
CA TYR A 122 1.33 3.05 7.72
C TYR A 122 1.40 2.09 8.90
N ASN A 123 2.61 1.88 9.44
CA ASN A 123 2.87 1.02 10.59
C ASN A 123 2.17 -0.36 10.52
N GLY A 124 2.36 -1.08 9.41
CA GLY A 124 1.76 -2.41 9.20
C GLY A 124 0.24 -2.40 8.95
N GLY A 125 -0.37 -1.24 8.81
CA GLY A 125 -1.78 -1.07 8.50
C GLY A 125 -2.01 -0.52 7.08
N LEU A 126 -3.08 -1.01 6.43
CA LEU A 126 -3.57 -0.52 5.14
C LEU A 126 -4.76 0.41 5.37
N TYR A 127 -4.73 1.57 4.73
CA TYR A 127 -5.74 2.60 4.82
C TYR A 127 -6.17 3.02 3.43
N VAL A 128 -7.42 3.49 3.29
CA VAL A 128 -7.89 4.17 2.09
C VAL A 128 -8.07 5.66 2.39
N ILE A 129 -7.47 6.50 1.54
CA ILE A 129 -7.71 7.94 1.50
C ILE A 129 -8.95 8.16 0.64
N PHE A 130 -9.90 8.95 1.11
CA PHE A 130 -11.13 9.27 0.39
C PHE A 130 -11.55 10.71 0.63
N TYR A 131 -12.24 11.27 -0.34
CA TYR A 131 -12.76 12.62 -0.27
C TYR A 131 -14.13 12.67 0.39
N VAL A 132 -14.31 13.67 1.28
CA VAL A 132 -15.57 13.95 1.97
C VAL A 132 -16.14 15.27 1.45
N ARG A 133 -17.11 15.18 0.51
CA ARG A 133 -17.65 16.36 -0.20
C ARG A 133 -18.19 17.46 0.70
N ASN A 134 -18.94 17.09 1.75
CA ASN A 134 -19.57 18.05 2.67
C ASN A 134 -18.54 18.86 3.46
N GLN A 135 -17.34 18.31 3.66
CA GLN A 135 -16.27 18.95 4.43
C GLN A 135 -15.15 19.48 3.56
N LYS A 136 -15.15 19.07 2.27
CA LYS A 136 -14.09 19.39 1.30
C LYS A 136 -12.69 18.99 1.78
N GLU A 137 -12.61 17.81 2.42
CA GLU A 137 -11.39 17.29 3.02
C GLU A 137 -11.17 15.82 2.66
N PHE A 138 -9.92 15.39 2.70
CA PHE A 138 -9.53 13.98 2.58
C PHE A 138 -9.41 13.34 3.94
N TRP A 139 -10.07 12.21 4.09
CA TRP A 139 -10.06 11.41 5.33
C TRP A 139 -9.44 10.04 5.09
N LEU A 140 -9.22 9.31 6.19
CA LEU A 140 -8.67 7.96 6.21
C LEU A 140 -9.65 6.96 6.82
N LEU A 141 -9.80 5.81 6.17
CA LEU A 141 -10.40 4.62 6.75
C LEU A 141 -9.37 3.49 6.83
N ALA A 142 -9.34 2.80 7.97
CA ALA A 142 -8.55 1.59 8.12
C ALA A 142 -9.23 0.41 7.41
N VAL A 143 -8.56 -0.21 6.46
CA VAL A 143 -9.14 -1.28 5.62
C VAL A 143 -9.55 -2.48 6.45
N HIS A 144 -8.80 -2.85 7.51
CA HIS A 144 -9.15 -3.96 8.40
C HIS A 144 -10.50 -3.77 9.12
N ARG A 145 -11.01 -2.52 9.23
CA ARG A 145 -12.29 -2.17 9.85
C ARG A 145 -13.44 -2.04 8.84
N ILE A 146 -13.19 -2.17 7.56
CA ILE A 146 -14.25 -2.23 6.56
C ILE A 146 -14.89 -3.61 6.63
N LEU A 147 -16.18 -3.68 6.93
CA LEU A 147 -16.95 -4.92 7.04
C LEU A 147 -17.50 -5.35 5.69
N ASP A 148 -17.97 -4.39 4.89
CA ASP A 148 -18.49 -4.61 3.53
C ASP A 148 -18.18 -3.39 2.65
N LEU A 149 -17.94 -3.63 1.38
CA LEU A 149 -17.71 -2.59 0.38
C LEU A 149 -18.46 -2.94 -0.89
N LYS A 150 -19.23 -2.00 -1.42
CA LYS A 150 -19.94 -2.13 -2.70
C LYS A 150 -19.52 -1.02 -3.63
N VAL A 151 -18.90 -1.39 -4.73
CA VAL A 151 -18.54 -0.44 -5.80
C VAL A 151 -19.77 -0.12 -6.60
N HIS A 152 -20.05 1.16 -6.81
CA HIS A 152 -21.09 1.65 -7.71
C HIS A 152 -20.45 2.06 -9.02
N ASP A 153 -21.12 1.81 -10.16
CA ASP A 153 -20.62 2.22 -11.48
C ASP A 153 -20.78 3.74 -11.73
N GLU A 154 -21.02 4.52 -10.66
CA GLU A 154 -21.08 5.97 -10.71
C GLU A 154 -19.68 6.55 -10.53
N VAL A 155 -19.19 7.21 -11.58
CA VAL A 155 -17.90 7.92 -11.57
C VAL A 155 -18.07 9.23 -10.80
N PHE A 156 -17.24 9.48 -9.81
CA PHE A 156 -17.23 10.77 -9.15
C PHE A 156 -16.40 11.80 -9.94
N PRO A 157 -16.80 13.09 -9.90
CA PRO A 157 -16.10 14.14 -10.63
C PRO A 157 -14.67 14.34 -10.14
N ASP A 158 -13.76 14.66 -11.05
CA ASP A 158 -12.36 15.00 -10.76
C ASP A 158 -12.21 16.51 -10.45
N ASP A 159 -12.99 16.98 -9.49
CA ASP A 159 -13.09 18.39 -9.12
C ASP A 159 -12.35 18.74 -7.80
N HIS A 160 -11.63 17.78 -7.24
CA HIS A 160 -10.88 17.88 -6.00
C HIS A 160 -9.51 17.19 -6.13
N PRO A 161 -8.53 17.80 -6.78
CA PRO A 161 -7.24 17.18 -7.01
C PRO A 161 -6.58 16.82 -5.69
N PHE A 162 -6.15 15.55 -5.58
CA PHE A 162 -5.44 15.04 -4.41
C PHE A 162 -3.96 15.42 -4.49
N ASP A 163 -3.49 16.24 -3.56
CA ASP A 163 -2.07 16.53 -3.38
C ASP A 163 -1.50 15.71 -2.21
N GLU A 164 -0.80 14.64 -2.55
CA GLU A 164 -0.18 13.73 -1.57
C GLU A 164 0.80 14.45 -0.65
N LYS A 165 1.61 15.36 -1.20
CA LYS A 165 2.62 16.07 -0.41
C LYS A 165 1.98 16.93 0.67
N THR A 166 0.97 17.70 0.31
CA THR A 166 0.21 18.51 1.26
C THR A 166 -0.56 17.65 2.26
N PHE A 167 -1.14 16.54 1.80
CA PHE A 167 -1.87 15.61 2.66
C PHE A 167 -0.97 15.02 3.75
N ILE A 168 0.24 14.56 3.39
CA ILE A 168 1.20 13.96 4.33
C ILE A 168 1.80 15.04 5.23
N LYS A 169 2.18 16.20 4.69
CA LYS A 169 2.82 17.29 5.44
C LYS A 169 1.98 17.80 6.61
N ASN A 170 0.66 17.78 6.47
CA ASN A 170 -0.28 18.27 7.49
C ASN A 170 -0.72 17.20 8.48
N ARG A 171 0.05 16.08 8.57
CA ARG A 171 -0.27 14.95 9.44
C ARG A 171 0.91 14.57 10.32
N PHE A 172 0.58 14.12 11.52
CA PHE A 172 1.51 13.39 12.36
C PHE A 172 1.00 11.94 12.45
N GLY A 173 1.59 11.06 11.65
CA GLY A 173 1.06 9.72 11.43
C GLY A 173 -0.32 9.77 10.77
N LEU A 174 -1.33 9.17 11.41
CA LEU A 174 -2.72 9.16 10.91
C LEU A 174 -3.53 10.38 11.37
N PHE A 175 -3.00 11.19 12.28
CA PHE A 175 -3.70 12.35 12.83
C PHE A 175 -3.47 13.57 11.96
N SER A 176 -4.55 14.30 11.66
CA SER A 176 -4.52 15.61 11.00
C SER A 176 -4.93 16.69 11.98
N GLY A 177 -4.46 17.91 11.78
CA GLY A 177 -4.81 19.05 12.59
C GLY A 177 -4.11 20.30 12.09
N ASN A 178 -4.37 21.42 12.76
CA ASN A 178 -3.62 22.64 12.50
C ASN A 178 -2.17 22.42 12.91
N PRO A 179 -1.18 22.72 12.01
CA PRO A 179 0.22 22.53 12.34
C PRO A 179 0.61 23.47 13.50
N GLU A 180 1.18 22.90 14.55
CA GLU A 180 1.72 23.64 15.66
C GLU A 180 3.26 23.53 15.67
N LYS A 181 3.91 24.63 15.99
CA LYS A 181 5.37 24.64 16.11
C LYS A 181 5.78 24.15 17.49
N ILE A 182 6.27 22.92 17.56
CA ILE A 182 6.80 22.33 18.79
C ILE A 182 8.33 22.44 18.80
N LYS A 183 8.89 22.92 19.90
CA LYS A 183 10.34 22.95 20.12
C LYS A 183 10.70 21.91 21.18
N LEU A 184 11.41 20.85 20.75
CA LEU A 184 11.90 19.81 21.65
C LEU A 184 13.37 20.08 22.00
N LYS A 185 13.71 19.97 23.28
CA LYS A 185 15.10 19.94 23.76
C LYS A 185 15.41 18.48 24.11
N LEU A 186 16.33 17.91 23.37
CA LEU A 186 16.71 16.52 23.53
C LEU A 186 18.08 16.42 24.21
N ASP A 187 18.32 15.35 24.96
CA ASP A 187 19.63 15.08 25.55
C ASP A 187 20.65 14.78 24.44
N LYS A 188 21.92 15.16 24.68
CA LYS A 188 22.99 14.96 23.71
C LYS A 188 23.25 13.47 23.42
N SER A 189 22.95 12.57 24.33
CA SER A 189 23.14 11.13 24.16
C SER A 189 22.28 10.50 23.08
N ILE A 190 21.12 11.11 22.77
CA ILE A 190 20.21 10.61 21.72
C ILE A 190 20.38 11.29 20.36
N ARG A 191 21.37 12.22 20.24
CA ARG A 191 21.61 12.98 19.02
C ARG A 191 21.76 12.07 17.79
N HIS A 192 22.58 11.02 17.90
CA HIS A 192 22.88 10.08 16.82
C HIS A 192 21.66 9.29 16.29
N TYR A 193 20.57 9.19 17.07
CA TYR A 193 19.32 8.57 16.61
C TYR A 193 18.45 9.51 15.77
N ILE A 194 18.70 10.82 15.85
CA ILE A 194 17.77 11.82 15.33
C ILE A 194 18.38 12.63 14.20
N GLU A 195 19.68 12.93 14.24
CA GLU A 195 20.34 13.86 13.30
C GLU A 195 20.33 13.39 11.82
N HIS A 196 20.21 12.08 11.59
CA HIS A 196 20.14 11.49 10.24
C HIS A 196 18.71 11.21 9.74
N LYS A 197 17.69 11.52 10.54
CA LYS A 197 16.29 11.36 10.12
C LYS A 197 15.75 12.64 9.54
N HIS A 198 15.15 12.54 8.36
CA HIS A 198 14.31 13.59 7.77
C HIS A 198 12.88 13.40 8.29
N TRP A 199 12.36 14.43 8.94
CA TRP A 199 11.03 14.41 9.59
C TRP A 199 10.00 15.17 8.76
#